data_46803fc111e8cd26d30979232454d882
#
_entry.id   46803fc111e8cd26d30979232454d882
#
_cell.length_a   1.000
_cell.length_b   1.000
_cell.length_c   1.000
_cell.angle_alpha   90.00
_cell.angle_beta   90.00
_cell.angle_gamma   90.00
#
_symmetry.space_group_name_H-M   'P 1'
#
loop_
_entity.id
_entity.type
_entity.pdbx_description
1 polymer ?
#
loop_
_entity_poly.entity_id
_entity_poly.type
_entity_poly.pdbx_seq_one_letter_code
_entity_poly.pdbx_strand_id
1 'polypeptide(L)'
;MYKRQIWNSAVTKFLFDKIITGAEITNKLTGEKTEVSCDGIFVAIGRIPNTSLFKDQIELDSEGYVAADETTKTNIPGVFVAGDVRQKPLRQIVTAASDGAVASKFAEEYMGLLP
;
A
#
# COMPACT_ATOMS: atom_id res chain seq x y z
N MET A 1 -20.24 -12.41 12.50
CA MET A 1 -18.79 -12.71 12.48
C MET A 1 -18.15 -11.98 13.66
N TYR A 2 -17.57 -12.71 14.60
CA TYR A 2 -16.93 -12.11 15.77
C TYR A 2 -15.47 -11.82 15.44
N LYS A 3 -15.04 -10.56 15.63
CA LYS A 3 -13.62 -10.17 15.56
C LYS A 3 -13.02 -10.27 16.96
N ARG A 4 -11.97 -11.05 17.11
CA ARG A 4 -11.17 -11.12 18.33
C ARG A 4 -9.85 -10.40 18.09
N GLN A 5 -9.55 -9.41 18.92
CA GLN A 5 -8.27 -8.71 18.90
C GLN A 5 -7.34 -9.31 19.96
N ILE A 6 -6.08 -9.43 19.63
CA ILE A 6 -5.02 -9.84 20.57
C ILE A 6 -4.05 -8.66 20.65
N TRP A 7 -4.18 -7.92 21.74
CA TRP A 7 -3.45 -6.68 21.97
C TRP A 7 -2.00 -6.92 22.41
N ASN A 8 -1.14 -5.92 22.22
CA ASN A 8 0.27 -5.92 22.62
C ASN A 8 1.04 -7.13 22.10
N SER A 9 0.70 -7.65 20.96
CA SER A 9 1.24 -8.89 20.44
C SER A 9 1.77 -8.74 19.02
N ALA A 10 2.73 -9.58 18.67
CA ALA A 10 3.23 -9.72 17.32
C ALA A 10 3.25 -11.21 16.94
N VAL A 11 2.99 -11.48 15.67
CA VAL A 11 3.21 -12.81 15.09
C VAL A 11 4.73 -13.02 14.97
N THR A 12 5.25 -14.06 15.57
CA THR A 12 6.68 -14.37 15.59
C THR A 12 7.03 -15.60 14.75
N LYS A 13 6.04 -16.45 14.48
CA LYS A 13 6.24 -17.64 13.65
C LYS A 13 4.94 -18.06 12.98
N PHE A 14 5.01 -18.50 11.72
CA PHE A 14 3.91 -19.22 11.07
C PHE A 14 4.04 -20.71 11.34
N LEU A 15 2.93 -21.36 11.71
CA LEU A 15 2.84 -22.78 11.94
C LEU A 15 2.21 -23.43 10.70
N PHE A 16 2.88 -24.42 10.15
CA PHE A 16 2.39 -25.12 8.97
C PHE A 16 2.96 -26.55 8.91
N ASP A 17 2.21 -27.43 8.28
CA ASP A 17 2.67 -28.72 7.76
C ASP A 17 2.68 -28.62 6.23
N LYS A 18 1.67 -29.11 5.52
CA LYS A 18 1.50 -28.85 4.08
C LYS A 18 0.76 -27.54 3.80
N ILE A 19 -0.05 -27.11 4.73
CA ILE A 19 -0.84 -25.88 4.73
C ILE A 19 -0.60 -25.13 6.04
N ILE A 20 -1.01 -23.85 6.10
CA ILE A 20 -1.02 -23.09 7.34
C ILE A 20 -1.95 -23.78 8.35
N THR A 21 -1.45 -23.96 9.57
CA THR A 21 -2.20 -24.52 10.70
C THR A 21 -2.38 -23.55 11.85
N GLY A 22 -1.61 -22.44 11.83
CA GLY A 22 -1.68 -21.42 12.87
C GLY A 22 -0.53 -20.45 12.86
N ALA A 23 -0.42 -19.68 13.94
CA ALA A 23 0.68 -18.77 14.20
C ALA A 23 1.07 -18.76 15.66
N GLU A 24 2.37 -18.65 15.95
CA GLU A 24 2.87 -18.29 17.27
C GLU A 24 2.81 -16.77 17.42
N ILE A 25 2.25 -16.31 18.51
CA ILE A 25 2.12 -14.92 18.88
C ILE A 25 2.93 -14.66 20.15
N THR A 26 3.74 -13.62 20.15
CA THR A 26 4.48 -13.20 21.36
C THR A 26 3.88 -11.89 21.87
N ASN A 27 3.50 -11.87 23.13
CA ASN A 27 3.08 -10.66 23.82
C ASN A 27 4.31 -9.75 24.06
N LYS A 28 4.27 -8.52 23.57
CA LYS A 28 5.39 -7.57 23.62
C LYS A 28 5.68 -7.03 25.02
N LEU A 29 4.71 -7.13 25.95
CA LEU A 29 4.88 -6.65 27.33
C LEU A 29 5.37 -7.74 28.27
N THR A 30 4.86 -8.96 28.12
CA THR A 30 5.17 -10.07 29.02
C THR A 30 6.21 -11.04 28.48
N GLY A 31 6.42 -11.04 27.14
CA GLY A 31 7.22 -12.05 26.46
C GLY A 31 6.53 -13.41 26.32
N GLU A 32 5.31 -13.55 26.80
CA GLU A 32 4.56 -14.80 26.73
C GLU A 32 4.26 -15.17 25.27
N LYS A 33 4.43 -16.45 24.95
CA LYS A 33 4.15 -17.03 23.64
C LYS A 33 2.86 -17.86 23.70
N THR A 34 2.02 -17.66 22.73
CA THR A 34 0.75 -18.37 22.56
C THR A 34 0.58 -18.81 21.13
N GLU A 35 0.10 -20.02 20.90
CA GLU A 35 -0.25 -20.51 19.58
C GLU A 35 -1.73 -20.25 19.29
N VAL A 36 -2.02 -19.72 18.10
CA VAL A 36 -3.37 -19.50 17.60
C VAL A 36 -3.55 -20.34 16.36
N SER A 37 -4.50 -21.29 16.42
CA SER A 37 -4.87 -22.12 15.29
C SER A 37 -5.69 -21.31 14.28
N CYS A 38 -5.37 -21.44 13.00
CA CYS A 38 -6.11 -20.81 11.89
C CYS A 38 -5.80 -21.53 10.57
N ASP A 39 -6.73 -21.41 9.61
CA ASP A 39 -6.62 -22.02 8.28
C ASP A 39 -5.96 -21.10 7.25
N GLY A 40 -5.72 -19.85 7.61
CA GLY A 40 -5.09 -18.86 6.74
C GLY A 40 -4.67 -17.60 7.49
N ILE A 41 -3.68 -16.89 6.94
CA ILE A 41 -3.12 -15.68 7.54
C ILE A 41 -3.05 -14.60 6.48
N PHE A 42 -3.64 -13.43 6.77
CA PHE A 42 -3.51 -12.23 5.95
C PHE A 42 -2.53 -11.26 6.62
N VAL A 43 -1.45 -10.95 5.94
CA VAL A 43 -0.46 -9.96 6.39
C VAL A 43 -0.89 -8.59 5.86
N ALA A 44 -1.30 -7.70 6.78
CA ALA A 44 -1.80 -6.36 6.46
C ALA A 44 -1.14 -5.30 7.36
N ILE A 45 0.19 -5.32 7.46
CA ILE A 45 1.00 -4.51 8.39
C ILE A 45 1.64 -3.29 7.74
N GLY A 46 1.26 -2.95 6.53
CA GLY A 46 1.76 -1.81 5.76
C GLY A 46 1.93 -2.15 4.29
N ARG A 47 2.23 -1.12 3.51
CA ARG A 47 2.50 -1.21 2.08
C ARG A 47 3.79 -0.50 1.77
N ILE A 48 4.57 -1.05 0.86
CA ILE A 48 5.77 -0.43 0.30
C ILE A 48 5.46 -0.14 -1.17
N PRO A 49 5.48 1.12 -1.61
CA PRO A 49 5.26 1.43 -3.01
C PRO A 49 6.41 0.88 -3.87
N ASN A 50 6.07 0.29 -5.02
CA ASN A 50 7.08 -0.25 -5.93
C ASN A 50 7.58 0.85 -6.88
N THR A 51 8.33 1.79 -6.35
CA THR A 51 8.86 2.97 -7.05
C THR A 51 10.36 2.93 -7.29
N SER A 52 11.01 1.84 -6.93
CA SER A 52 12.48 1.69 -7.06
C SER A 52 12.99 1.91 -8.49
N LEU A 53 12.16 1.57 -9.50
CA LEU A 53 12.48 1.80 -10.91
C LEU A 53 12.59 3.28 -11.27
N PHE A 54 11.88 4.16 -10.56
CA PHE A 54 11.79 5.60 -10.82
C PHE A 54 12.58 6.43 -9.82
N LYS A 55 13.27 5.77 -8.89
CA LYS A 55 14.12 6.43 -7.89
C LYS A 55 15.14 7.33 -8.62
N ASP A 56 15.35 8.51 -8.08
CA ASP A 56 16.26 9.54 -8.61
C ASP A 56 15.79 10.16 -9.95
N GLN A 57 14.61 9.82 -10.46
CA GLN A 57 14.02 10.42 -11.66
C GLN A 57 12.75 11.20 -11.30
N ILE A 58 11.83 10.58 -10.55
CA ILE A 58 10.57 11.19 -10.13
C ILE A 58 10.69 11.55 -8.64
N GLU A 59 10.11 12.68 -8.27
CA GLU A 59 10.05 13.11 -6.87
C GLU A 59 9.18 12.14 -6.06
N LEU A 60 9.76 11.62 -4.96
CA LEU A 60 9.11 10.72 -4.03
C LEU A 60 9.02 11.38 -2.64
N ASP A 61 7.97 11.03 -1.90
CA ASP A 61 7.87 11.41 -0.50
C ASP A 61 8.77 10.55 0.40
N SER A 62 8.77 10.83 1.71
CA SER A 62 9.60 10.12 2.70
C SER A 62 9.25 8.63 2.85
N GLU A 63 8.07 8.21 2.38
CA GLU A 63 7.61 6.82 2.41
C GLU A 63 7.81 6.11 1.05
N GLY A 64 8.32 6.83 0.05
CA GLY A 64 8.61 6.32 -1.28
C GLY A 64 7.43 6.40 -2.27
N TYR A 65 6.34 7.09 -1.93
CA TYR A 65 5.25 7.34 -2.88
C TYR A 65 5.57 8.50 -3.80
N VAL A 66 5.04 8.47 -5.03
CA VAL A 66 5.24 9.54 -6.01
C VAL A 66 4.50 10.80 -5.57
N ALA A 67 5.24 11.89 -5.42
CA ALA A 67 4.70 13.19 -5.06
C ALA A 67 3.91 13.77 -6.24
N ALA A 68 2.62 14.01 -6.05
CA ALA A 68 1.74 14.69 -6.99
C ALA A 68 0.50 15.18 -6.26
N ASP A 69 -0.01 16.31 -6.70
CA ASP A 69 -1.28 16.85 -6.23
C ASP A 69 -2.50 16.16 -6.88
N GLU A 70 -3.67 16.76 -6.74
CA GLU A 70 -4.92 16.22 -7.32
C GLU A 70 -4.95 16.27 -8.85
N THR A 71 -4.02 16.96 -9.51
CA THR A 71 -3.87 16.95 -10.99
C THR A 71 -3.13 15.72 -11.48
N THR A 72 -2.56 14.92 -10.60
CA THR A 72 -1.75 13.73 -10.90
C THR A 72 -0.44 14.00 -11.67
N LYS A 73 -0.09 15.28 -11.88
CA LYS A 73 1.15 15.68 -12.55
C LYS A 73 2.34 15.44 -11.64
N THR A 74 3.39 14.82 -12.16
CA THR A 74 4.65 14.68 -11.45
C THR A 74 5.56 15.91 -11.69
N ASN A 75 6.73 15.91 -11.06
CA ASN A 75 7.77 16.90 -11.32
C ASN A 75 8.34 16.84 -12.76
N ILE A 76 8.03 15.80 -13.54
CA ILE A 76 8.49 15.64 -14.92
C ILE A 76 7.33 15.96 -15.87
N PRO A 77 7.46 16.97 -16.74
CA PRO A 77 6.43 17.27 -17.74
C PRO A 77 6.09 16.08 -18.63
N GLY A 78 4.79 15.81 -18.81
CA GLY A 78 4.29 14.68 -19.59
C GLY A 78 4.27 13.35 -18.85
N VAL A 79 4.69 13.30 -17.57
CA VAL A 79 4.62 12.12 -16.71
C VAL A 79 3.56 12.33 -15.64
N PHE A 80 2.63 11.40 -15.56
CA PHE A 80 1.50 11.42 -14.64
C PHE A 80 1.53 10.18 -13.74
N VAL A 81 1.01 10.31 -12.53
CA VAL A 81 0.93 9.21 -11.56
C VAL A 81 -0.51 8.95 -11.16
N ALA A 82 -0.94 7.70 -11.15
CA ALA A 82 -2.29 7.32 -10.75
C ALA A 82 -2.28 6.11 -9.82
N GLY A 83 -3.26 6.03 -8.93
CA GLY A 83 -3.49 4.88 -8.08
C GLY A 83 -2.67 4.86 -6.79
N ASP A 84 -2.48 3.65 -6.26
CA ASP A 84 -1.93 3.44 -4.91
C ASP A 84 -0.46 3.87 -4.77
N VAL A 85 0.24 4.08 -5.87
CA VAL A 85 1.63 4.53 -5.89
C VAL A 85 1.77 6.05 -5.71
N ARG A 86 0.68 6.82 -5.91
CA ARG A 86 0.65 8.26 -5.65
C ARG A 86 0.58 8.57 -4.15
N GLN A 87 1.24 9.61 -3.71
CA GLN A 87 1.09 10.16 -2.36
C GLN A 87 -0.36 10.59 -2.13
N LYS A 88 -1.04 9.94 -1.19
CA LYS A 88 -2.43 10.24 -0.82
C LYS A 88 -2.81 9.62 0.54
N PRO A 89 -3.81 10.19 1.24
CA PRO A 89 -4.21 9.68 2.55
C PRO A 89 -5.01 8.37 2.50
N LEU A 90 -5.70 8.09 1.39
CA LEU A 90 -6.57 6.92 1.25
C LEU A 90 -6.29 6.17 -0.05
N ARG A 91 -6.04 4.86 0.07
CA ARG A 91 -5.75 3.96 -1.04
C ARG A 91 -6.84 2.90 -1.12
N GLN A 92 -7.74 3.08 -2.09
CA GLN A 92 -8.87 2.20 -2.38
C GLN A 92 -9.07 2.12 -3.90
N ILE A 93 -9.78 1.11 -4.38
CA ILE A 93 -10.08 0.94 -5.81
C ILE A 93 -10.71 2.21 -6.40
N VAL A 94 -11.67 2.82 -5.69
CA VAL A 94 -12.35 4.03 -6.15
C VAL A 94 -11.40 5.22 -6.28
N THR A 95 -10.46 5.40 -5.35
CA THR A 95 -9.49 6.49 -5.43
C THR A 95 -8.43 6.25 -6.51
N ALA A 96 -8.08 4.99 -6.76
CA ALA A 96 -7.20 4.63 -7.87
C ALA A 96 -7.85 4.86 -9.23
N ALA A 97 -9.13 4.51 -9.38
CA ALA A 97 -9.90 4.76 -10.60
C ALA A 97 -10.08 6.27 -10.86
N SER A 98 -10.36 7.06 -9.80
CA SER A 98 -10.44 8.52 -9.88
C SER A 98 -9.13 9.14 -10.38
N ASP A 99 -7.99 8.72 -9.81
CA ASP A 99 -6.68 9.19 -10.28
C ASP A 99 -6.47 8.88 -11.78
N GLY A 100 -6.87 7.69 -12.24
CA GLY A 100 -6.75 7.31 -13.64
C GLY A 100 -7.55 8.24 -14.57
N ALA A 101 -8.77 8.58 -14.16
CA ALA A 101 -9.62 9.51 -14.93
C ALA A 101 -9.01 10.92 -14.97
N VAL A 102 -8.45 11.40 -13.85
CA VAL A 102 -7.79 12.71 -13.80
C VAL A 102 -6.50 12.71 -14.61
N ALA A 103 -5.67 11.66 -14.47
CA ALA A 103 -4.41 11.53 -15.20
C ALA A 103 -4.64 11.54 -16.73
N SER A 104 -5.65 10.81 -17.23
CA SER A 104 -5.97 10.80 -18.66
C SER A 104 -6.40 12.16 -19.17
N LYS A 105 -7.22 12.90 -18.41
CA LYS A 105 -7.62 14.27 -18.77
C LYS A 105 -6.40 15.19 -18.92
N PHE A 106 -5.51 15.22 -17.94
CA PHE A 106 -4.33 16.06 -18.00
C PHE A 106 -3.29 15.60 -19.02
N ALA A 107 -3.24 14.31 -19.34
CA ALA A 107 -2.42 13.80 -20.44
C ALA A 107 -2.94 14.28 -21.80
N GLU A 108 -4.26 14.29 -22.01
CA GLU A 108 -4.88 14.84 -23.23
C GLU A 108 -4.61 16.34 -23.38
N GLU A 109 -4.72 17.11 -22.29
CA GLU A 109 -4.37 18.54 -22.28
C GLU A 109 -2.89 18.76 -22.63
N TYR A 110 -2.00 17.96 -22.04
CA TYR A 110 -0.55 18.05 -22.30
C TYR A 110 -0.22 17.76 -23.77
N MET A 111 -0.90 16.82 -24.40
CA MET A 111 -0.72 16.49 -25.81
C MET A 111 -1.39 17.52 -26.78
N GLY A 112 -2.10 18.51 -26.24
CA GLY A 112 -2.84 19.47 -27.04
C GLY A 112 -4.08 18.90 -27.75
N LEU A 113 -4.64 17.80 -27.20
CA LEU A 113 -5.85 17.16 -27.73
C LEU A 113 -7.14 17.80 -27.21
N LEU A 114 -7.01 18.56 -26.11
CA LEU A 114 -8.10 19.37 -25.55
C LEU A 114 -7.74 20.85 -25.62
N PRO A 115 -8.74 21.73 -25.86
CA PRO A 115 -8.51 23.18 -25.89
C PRO A 115 -8.20 23.75 -24.52
#